data_1e100262c5a08fd5c0e2781e4ffe486d
#
_entry.id   1e100262c5a08fd5c0e2781e4ffe486d
#
_cell.length_a   1.000
_cell.length_b   1.000
_cell.length_c   1.000
_cell.angle_alpha   90.00
_cell.angle_beta   90.00
_cell.angle_gamma   90.00
#
_symmetry.space_group_name_H-M   'P 1'
#
loop_
_entity.id
_entity.type
_entity.pdbx_description
1 polymer ?
#
loop_
_entity_poly.entity_id
_entity_poly.type
_entity_poly.pdbx_seq_one_letter_code
_entity_poly.pdbx_strand_id
1 'polypeptide(L)'
;MDAALGALNIIPAWRLVGRVAEVLQTAKPDDFNTFACDSLELGLEGITGDRHGGFSRFSGGREPYYPRGTEMCNERQLSILAPDELGLIAERMDIDRLEAGWIGGNIVIEGMPHLSLIPPRTRLVFAGGAVVRVDGDNVPCRSAGKSIAAQFADRSGLDLAFPKLARRLRGLVGYVEKPGTILPGEEVTAHIPEQWIYQPES
;
A
#
# COMPACT_ATOMS: atom_id res chain seq x y z
N MET A 1 38.26 7.06 -9.26
CA MET A 1 36.84 7.25 -8.87
C MET A 1 36.33 8.34 -9.79
N ASP A 2 35.41 7.95 -10.66
CA ASP A 2 35.05 8.68 -11.87
C ASP A 2 34.39 10.02 -11.52
N ALA A 3 34.85 11.12 -12.13
CA ALA A 3 34.31 12.47 -11.91
C ALA A 3 32.80 12.57 -12.24
N ALA A 4 32.29 11.67 -13.06
CA ALA A 4 30.87 11.56 -13.41
C ALA A 4 29.97 11.15 -12.23
N LEU A 5 30.48 10.44 -11.23
CA LEU A 5 29.71 10.03 -10.06
C LEU A 5 29.67 11.08 -8.94
N GLY A 6 30.53 12.12 -9.00
CA GLY A 6 30.61 13.17 -7.98
C GLY A 6 29.40 14.10 -7.89
N ALA A 7 28.48 14.05 -8.87
CA ALA A 7 27.27 14.86 -8.91
C ALA A 7 26.00 14.10 -8.49
N LEU A 8 26.10 12.78 -8.20
CA LEU A 8 24.92 11.99 -7.81
C LEU A 8 24.51 12.31 -6.37
N ASN A 9 23.27 12.73 -6.19
CA ASN A 9 22.67 12.84 -4.88
C ASN A 9 22.24 11.45 -4.40
N ILE A 10 23.12 10.79 -3.64
CA ILE A 10 22.89 9.45 -3.07
C ILE A 10 22.35 9.61 -1.67
N ILE A 11 21.18 9.05 -1.40
CA ILE A 11 20.59 8.94 -0.07
C ILE A 11 20.93 7.54 0.45
N PRO A 12 21.76 7.42 1.53
CA PRO A 12 22.15 6.12 2.06
C PRO A 12 20.95 5.29 2.51
N ALA A 13 21.12 3.97 2.58
CA ALA A 13 20.13 3.08 3.18
C ALA A 13 19.92 3.40 4.67
N TRP A 14 18.66 3.33 5.14
CA TRP A 14 18.32 3.52 6.55
C TRP A 14 17.15 2.64 6.99
N ARG A 15 16.79 2.72 8.26
CA ARG A 15 15.68 1.97 8.84
C ARG A 15 14.70 2.92 9.51
N LEU A 16 13.41 2.59 9.40
CA LEU A 16 12.32 3.17 10.19
C LEU A 16 11.66 2.04 10.98
N VAL A 17 11.27 2.34 12.21
CA VAL A 17 10.51 1.41 13.04
C VAL A 17 9.11 1.97 13.24
N GLY A 18 8.12 1.13 13.06
CA GLY A 18 6.72 1.41 13.29
C GLY A 18 6.03 0.26 14.01
N ARG A 19 4.74 0.35 14.13
CA ARG A 19 3.89 -0.64 14.78
C ARG A 19 2.69 -0.94 13.88
N VAL A 20 2.28 -2.19 13.84
CA VAL A 20 1.02 -2.60 13.20
C VAL A 20 -0.15 -2.11 14.06
N ALA A 21 -0.90 -1.14 13.59
CA ALA A 21 -2.09 -0.63 14.28
C ALA A 21 -3.28 -1.58 14.07
N GLU A 22 -3.44 -2.09 12.84
CA GLU A 22 -4.57 -2.92 12.46
C GLU A 22 -4.18 -3.85 11.30
N VAL A 23 -4.79 -5.04 11.27
CA VAL A 23 -4.77 -5.94 10.12
C VAL A 23 -6.19 -6.25 9.66
N LEU A 24 -6.38 -6.31 8.34
CA LEU A 24 -7.70 -6.46 7.74
C LEU A 24 -7.65 -7.43 6.55
N GLN A 25 -8.73 -8.18 6.39
CA GLN A 25 -8.90 -9.08 5.24
C GLN A 25 -10.32 -8.99 4.67
N THR A 26 -10.53 -9.46 3.45
CA THR A 26 -11.86 -9.54 2.85
C THR A 26 -12.71 -10.60 3.54
N ALA A 27 -14.01 -10.33 3.71
CA ALA A 27 -14.95 -11.34 4.22
C ALA A 27 -15.26 -12.43 3.18
N LYS A 28 -15.20 -12.06 1.89
CA LYS A 28 -15.37 -12.97 0.74
C LYS A 28 -14.39 -12.58 -0.36
N PRO A 29 -13.93 -13.52 -1.20
CA PRO A 29 -12.93 -13.25 -2.24
C PRO A 29 -13.29 -12.11 -3.21
N ASP A 30 -14.57 -11.84 -3.44
CA ASP A 30 -15.03 -10.80 -4.36
C ASP A 30 -15.32 -9.45 -3.69
N ASP A 31 -15.25 -9.37 -2.35
CA ASP A 31 -15.50 -8.13 -1.63
C ASP A 31 -14.38 -7.12 -1.89
N PHE A 32 -14.76 -5.86 -2.05
CA PHE A 32 -13.79 -4.76 -2.13
C PHE A 32 -13.35 -4.30 -0.73
N ASN A 33 -14.28 -4.30 0.21
CA ASN A 33 -14.03 -3.86 1.58
C ASN A 33 -13.32 -4.96 2.38
N THR A 34 -12.45 -4.51 3.28
CA THR A 34 -11.77 -5.37 4.24
C THR A 34 -12.27 -5.08 5.65
N PHE A 35 -12.13 -6.06 6.54
CA PHE A 35 -12.61 -6.01 7.91
C PHE A 35 -11.49 -6.41 8.85
N ALA A 36 -11.43 -5.77 10.02
CA ALA A 36 -10.44 -6.07 11.05
C ALA A 36 -10.46 -7.55 11.43
N CYS A 37 -9.29 -8.11 11.65
CA CYS A 37 -9.10 -9.47 12.11
C CYS A 37 -7.99 -9.56 13.18
N ASP A 38 -7.93 -10.67 13.89
CA ASP A 38 -6.96 -10.85 14.99
C ASP A 38 -5.56 -11.17 14.47
N SER A 39 -5.45 -11.70 13.26
CA SER A 39 -4.18 -12.03 12.59
C SER A 39 -4.34 -12.04 11.09
N LEU A 40 -3.22 -11.82 10.39
CA LEU A 40 -3.15 -11.88 8.93
C LEU A 40 -2.14 -12.94 8.51
N GLU A 41 -2.63 -14.04 7.97
CA GLU A 41 -1.81 -15.14 7.49
C GLU A 41 -1.33 -14.87 6.06
N LEU A 42 -0.01 -14.80 5.87
CA LEU A 42 0.62 -14.52 4.60
C LEU A 42 1.32 -15.76 4.02
N GLY A 43 0.89 -16.17 2.83
CA GLY A 43 1.63 -17.07 1.95
C GLY A 43 2.40 -16.29 0.89
N LEU A 44 3.23 -16.96 0.07
CA LEU A 44 3.89 -16.32 -1.06
C LEU A 44 2.92 -15.78 -2.12
N GLU A 45 1.69 -16.26 -2.12
CA GLU A 45 0.60 -15.77 -2.97
C GLU A 45 -0.17 -14.58 -2.38
N GLY A 46 0.27 -14.05 -1.24
CA GLY A 46 -0.44 -12.98 -0.52
C GLY A 46 -1.29 -13.51 0.63
N ILE A 47 -2.42 -12.86 0.90
CA ILE A 47 -3.37 -13.25 1.96
C ILE A 47 -4.22 -14.40 1.44
N THR A 48 -4.30 -15.47 2.21
CA THR A 48 -5.11 -16.64 1.86
C THR A 48 -6.59 -16.25 1.72
N GLY A 49 -7.16 -16.50 0.54
CA GLY A 49 -8.56 -16.21 0.24
C GLY A 49 -8.88 -14.73 -0.09
N ASP A 50 -7.87 -13.86 -0.16
CA ASP A 50 -8.06 -12.47 -0.60
C ASP A 50 -8.15 -12.37 -2.13
N ARG A 51 -8.96 -11.43 -2.61
CA ARG A 51 -9.15 -11.16 -4.05
C ARG A 51 -7.88 -10.74 -4.79
N HIS A 52 -6.90 -10.23 -4.09
CA HIS A 52 -5.62 -9.79 -4.65
C HIS A 52 -4.52 -10.86 -4.53
N GLY A 53 -4.86 -12.03 -3.95
CA GLY A 53 -3.93 -13.16 -3.86
C GLY A 53 -3.56 -13.74 -5.24
N GLY A 54 -2.45 -14.47 -5.27
CA GLY A 54 -1.91 -15.15 -6.45
C GLY A 54 -0.55 -14.64 -6.87
N PHE A 55 0.21 -15.50 -7.55
CA PHE A 55 1.53 -15.14 -8.12
C PHE A 55 1.39 -14.28 -9.37
N SER A 56 0.28 -14.39 -10.08
CA SER A 56 -0.01 -13.59 -11.26
C SER A 56 -1.34 -12.85 -11.12
N ARG A 57 -1.50 -11.82 -11.92
CA ARG A 57 -2.72 -11.06 -12.12
C ARG A 57 -2.85 -10.64 -13.58
N PHE A 58 -4.02 -10.18 -13.96
CA PHE A 58 -4.23 -9.66 -15.31
C PHE A 58 -4.05 -8.13 -15.34
N SER A 59 -3.40 -7.65 -16.42
CA SER A 59 -3.20 -6.22 -16.66
C SER A 59 -4.52 -5.48 -16.83
N GLY A 60 -4.55 -4.24 -16.36
CA GLY A 60 -5.72 -3.36 -16.41
C GLY A 60 -5.41 -1.99 -17.03
N GLY A 61 -6.12 -0.98 -16.56
CA GLY A 61 -5.90 0.40 -17.01
C GLY A 61 -4.64 1.08 -16.41
N ARG A 62 -3.98 0.43 -15.46
CA ARG A 62 -2.75 0.95 -14.82
C ARG A 62 -1.48 0.56 -15.57
N GLU A 63 -1.57 -0.44 -16.43
CA GLU A 63 -0.45 -0.96 -17.24
C GLU A 63 -0.72 -0.67 -18.73
N PRO A 64 -0.60 0.60 -19.18
CA PRO A 64 -0.95 1.00 -20.55
C PRO A 64 -0.01 0.43 -21.62
N TYR A 65 1.14 -0.08 -21.21
CA TYR A 65 2.14 -0.73 -22.10
C TYR A 65 1.84 -2.20 -22.37
N TYR A 66 0.81 -2.79 -21.72
CA TYR A 66 0.32 -4.13 -22.01
C TYR A 66 -1.08 -4.10 -22.60
N PRO A 67 -1.43 -5.00 -23.54
CA PRO A 67 -2.82 -5.27 -23.84
C PRO A 67 -3.60 -5.62 -22.56
N ARG A 68 -4.84 -5.15 -22.44
CA ARG A 68 -5.69 -5.50 -21.28
C ARG A 68 -5.89 -7.01 -21.22
N GLY A 69 -5.80 -7.57 -20.02
CA GLY A 69 -5.95 -9.00 -19.79
C GLY A 69 -4.66 -9.80 -20.05
N THR A 70 -3.50 -9.15 -20.22
CA THR A 70 -2.21 -9.83 -20.23
C THR A 70 -1.90 -10.34 -18.83
N GLU A 71 -1.56 -11.62 -18.71
CA GLU A 71 -1.10 -12.19 -17.45
C GLU A 71 0.30 -11.65 -17.10
N MET A 72 0.48 -11.22 -15.86
CA MET A 72 1.73 -10.63 -15.36
C MET A 72 1.95 -10.96 -13.88
N CYS A 73 3.17 -10.77 -13.38
CA CYS A 73 3.48 -10.92 -11.95
C CYS A 73 2.56 -10.05 -11.09
N ASN A 74 2.15 -10.60 -9.96
CA ASN A 74 1.32 -9.89 -9.00
C ASN A 74 2.18 -9.24 -7.91
N GLU A 75 2.55 -7.99 -8.09
CA GLU A 75 3.31 -7.18 -7.13
C GLU A 75 2.40 -6.36 -6.21
N ARG A 76 1.06 -6.61 -6.28
CA ARG A 76 0.02 -5.84 -5.61
C ARG A 76 -0.90 -6.72 -4.76
N GLN A 77 -0.29 -7.71 -4.07
CA GLN A 77 -1.01 -8.66 -3.22
C GLN A 77 -1.60 -8.01 -1.96
N LEU A 78 -1.01 -6.89 -1.50
CA LEU A 78 -1.31 -6.24 -0.24
C LEU A 78 -1.45 -4.73 -0.41
N SER A 79 -2.33 -4.12 0.39
CA SER A 79 -2.48 -2.67 0.54
C SER A 79 -2.08 -2.27 1.96
N ILE A 80 -1.10 -1.36 2.09
CA ILE A 80 -0.50 -0.92 3.35
C ILE A 80 -0.78 0.56 3.53
N LEU A 81 -1.35 0.94 4.65
CA LEU A 81 -1.87 2.28 4.94
C LEU A 81 -1.27 2.84 6.23
N ALA A 82 -1.42 4.14 6.44
CA ALA A 82 -1.05 4.83 7.67
C ALA A 82 -2.22 5.66 8.22
N PRO A 83 -2.47 5.66 9.55
CA PRO A 83 -3.63 6.34 10.14
C PRO A 83 -3.56 7.87 9.98
N ASP A 84 -2.38 8.46 10.04
CA ASP A 84 -2.17 9.90 9.84
C ASP A 84 -2.50 10.33 8.40
N GLU A 85 -2.14 9.52 7.40
CA GLU A 85 -2.48 9.77 6.00
C GLU A 85 -3.98 9.58 5.74
N LEU A 86 -4.63 8.60 6.37
CA LEU A 86 -6.08 8.43 6.30
C LEU A 86 -6.81 9.63 6.92
N GLY A 87 -6.32 10.13 8.06
CA GLY A 87 -6.83 11.34 8.69
C GLY A 87 -6.72 12.58 7.78
N LEU A 88 -5.57 12.75 7.14
CA LEU A 88 -5.34 13.85 6.20
C LEU A 88 -6.24 13.76 4.95
N ILE A 89 -6.51 12.56 4.45
CA ILE A 89 -7.46 12.37 3.35
C ILE A 89 -8.87 12.73 3.80
N ALA A 90 -9.30 12.29 5.01
CA ALA A 90 -10.61 12.61 5.57
C ALA A 90 -10.81 14.12 5.70
N GLU A 91 -9.82 14.83 6.24
CA GLU A 91 -9.81 16.30 6.33
C GLU A 91 -9.97 16.95 4.94
N ARG A 92 -9.18 16.53 3.95
CA ARG A 92 -9.25 17.06 2.57
C ARG A 92 -10.58 16.79 1.88
N MET A 93 -11.24 15.68 2.23
CA MET A 93 -12.55 15.30 1.71
C MET A 93 -13.69 15.92 2.51
N ASP A 94 -13.39 16.63 3.60
CA ASP A 94 -14.38 17.18 4.53
C ASP A 94 -15.37 16.12 5.00
N ILE A 95 -14.83 14.97 5.48
CA ILE A 95 -15.57 13.87 6.10
C ILE A 95 -14.99 13.57 7.49
N ASP A 96 -15.83 13.05 8.38
CA ASP A 96 -15.47 12.86 9.79
C ASP A 96 -14.30 11.88 9.95
N ARG A 97 -14.26 10.84 9.14
CA ARG A 97 -13.20 9.82 9.16
C ARG A 97 -13.11 9.05 7.84
N LEU A 98 -11.97 8.40 7.61
CA LEU A 98 -11.77 7.44 6.55
C LEU A 98 -11.22 6.15 7.16
N GLU A 99 -11.98 5.07 7.08
CA GLU A 99 -11.57 3.76 7.58
C GLU A 99 -10.74 3.01 6.52
N ALA A 100 -9.67 2.34 6.97
CA ALA A 100 -8.80 1.54 6.11
C ALA A 100 -9.57 0.47 5.30
N GLY A 101 -10.54 -0.16 5.94
CA GLY A 101 -11.37 -1.20 5.33
C GLY A 101 -12.23 -0.71 4.18
N TRP A 102 -12.68 0.54 4.18
CA TRP A 102 -13.50 1.09 3.08
C TRP A 102 -12.72 1.22 1.77
N ILE A 103 -11.41 1.32 1.85
CA ILE A 103 -10.55 1.45 0.68
C ILE A 103 -9.70 0.21 0.39
N GLY A 104 -10.07 -0.93 1.00
CA GLY A 104 -9.41 -2.21 0.77
C GLY A 104 -8.00 -2.27 1.35
N GLY A 105 -7.78 -1.68 2.53
CA GLY A 105 -6.53 -1.80 3.28
C GLY A 105 -6.36 -3.18 3.90
N ASN A 106 -5.13 -3.68 3.97
CA ASN A 106 -4.81 -4.96 4.62
C ASN A 106 -3.98 -4.78 5.88
N ILE A 107 -3.05 -3.83 5.88
CA ILE A 107 -2.15 -3.58 7.00
C ILE A 107 -2.14 -2.07 7.25
N VAL A 108 -2.38 -1.66 8.49
CA VAL A 108 -2.27 -0.25 8.92
C VAL A 108 -1.05 -0.14 9.82
N ILE A 109 -0.09 0.70 9.43
CA ILE A 109 1.18 0.90 10.15
C ILE A 109 1.21 2.34 10.67
N GLU A 110 1.42 2.49 11.97
CA GLU A 110 1.68 3.77 12.64
C GLU A 110 3.17 3.97 12.94
N GLY A 111 3.57 5.22 13.19
CA GLY A 111 4.96 5.57 13.56
C GLY A 111 5.92 5.69 12.38
N MET A 112 5.47 5.53 11.15
CA MET A 112 6.25 5.75 9.92
C MET A 112 5.73 6.99 9.18
N PRO A 113 6.31 8.17 9.39
CA PRO A 113 5.81 9.40 8.75
C PRO A 113 5.94 9.31 7.22
N HIS A 114 4.93 9.83 6.52
CA HIS A 114 4.86 9.82 5.06
C HIS A 114 4.98 8.41 4.44
N LEU A 115 4.29 7.44 5.01
CA LEU A 115 4.36 6.03 4.60
C LEU A 115 4.17 5.86 3.09
N SER A 116 3.26 6.59 2.48
CA SER A 116 3.00 6.55 1.02
C SER A 116 4.20 6.95 0.15
N LEU A 117 5.23 7.58 0.73
CA LEU A 117 6.44 7.99 0.02
C LEU A 117 7.62 7.04 0.22
N ILE A 118 7.45 5.97 0.99
CA ILE A 118 8.48 4.93 1.14
C ILE A 118 8.77 4.32 -0.24
N PRO A 119 10.06 4.28 -0.64
CA PRO A 119 10.41 3.89 -1.99
C PRO A 119 10.19 2.40 -2.27
N PRO A 120 9.98 2.04 -3.54
CA PRO A 120 9.96 0.65 -3.98
C PRO A 120 11.22 -0.11 -3.52
N ARG A 121 11.09 -1.44 -3.38
CA ARG A 121 12.15 -2.35 -2.89
C ARG A 121 12.41 -2.27 -1.39
N THR A 122 11.76 -1.38 -0.65
CA THR A 122 11.77 -1.41 0.83
C THR A 122 11.20 -2.74 1.31
N ARG A 123 11.83 -3.34 2.32
CA ARG A 123 11.35 -4.53 3.01
C ARG A 123 10.73 -4.12 4.33
N LEU A 124 9.48 -4.46 4.52
CA LEU A 124 8.79 -4.37 5.79
C LEU A 124 8.96 -5.72 6.50
N VAL A 125 9.79 -5.74 7.53
CA VAL A 125 10.10 -6.94 8.32
C VAL A 125 9.29 -6.89 9.61
N PHE A 126 8.36 -7.80 9.75
CA PHE A 126 7.45 -7.90 10.89
C PHE A 126 8.04 -8.79 11.99
N ALA A 127 7.76 -8.48 13.26
CA ALA A 127 8.29 -9.24 14.41
C ALA A 127 7.88 -10.72 14.36
N GLY A 128 6.69 -11.05 13.84
CA GLY A 128 6.22 -12.41 13.58
C GLY A 128 6.97 -13.15 12.47
N GLY A 129 7.94 -12.49 11.81
CA GLY A 129 8.84 -13.09 10.83
C GLY A 129 8.37 -13.02 9.38
N ALA A 130 7.18 -12.50 9.11
CA ALA A 130 6.74 -12.17 7.75
C ALA A 130 7.60 -11.03 7.17
N VAL A 131 7.77 -11.03 5.84
CA VAL A 131 8.41 -9.93 5.11
C VAL A 131 7.58 -9.57 3.91
N VAL A 132 7.18 -8.29 3.84
CA VAL A 132 6.48 -7.72 2.69
C VAL A 132 7.42 -6.78 1.96
N ARG A 133 7.51 -6.93 0.65
CA ARG A 133 8.29 -6.04 -0.21
C ARG A 133 7.38 -4.99 -0.84
N VAL A 134 7.74 -3.74 -0.66
CA VAL A 134 7.05 -2.61 -1.27
C VAL A 134 7.32 -2.58 -2.77
N ASP A 135 6.25 -2.54 -3.57
CA ASP A 135 6.32 -2.32 -5.02
C ASP A 135 6.20 -0.83 -5.36
N GLY A 136 5.33 -0.10 -4.67
CA GLY A 136 5.20 1.35 -4.88
C GLY A 136 3.92 1.96 -4.31
N ASP A 137 3.62 3.15 -4.81
CA ASP A 137 2.42 3.92 -4.44
C ASP A 137 1.12 3.18 -4.79
N ASN A 138 0.21 3.14 -3.85
CA ASN A 138 -1.13 2.63 -4.09
C ASN A 138 -2.01 3.72 -4.68
N VAL A 139 -1.95 3.89 -6.00
CA VAL A 139 -2.69 4.94 -6.71
C VAL A 139 -4.19 4.89 -6.37
N PRO A 140 -4.78 5.99 -5.86
CA PRO A 140 -6.20 6.04 -5.52
C PRO A 140 -7.07 5.88 -6.77
N CYS A 141 -8.17 5.14 -6.62
CA CYS A 141 -9.08 4.82 -7.73
C CYS A 141 -10.54 5.15 -7.41
N ARG A 142 -11.35 5.26 -8.46
CA ARG A 142 -12.77 5.56 -8.32
C ARG A 142 -13.55 4.45 -7.59
N SER A 143 -13.11 3.19 -7.68
CA SER A 143 -13.77 2.10 -6.95
C SER A 143 -13.70 2.30 -5.44
N ALA A 144 -12.51 2.69 -4.92
CA ALA A 144 -12.37 3.08 -3.52
C ALA A 144 -13.20 4.33 -3.17
N GLY A 145 -13.21 5.33 -4.07
CA GLY A 145 -14.08 6.51 -3.90
C GLY A 145 -15.58 6.16 -3.83
N LYS A 146 -16.04 5.20 -4.62
CA LYS A 146 -17.43 4.70 -4.54
C LYS A 146 -17.72 4.00 -3.21
N SER A 147 -16.78 3.22 -2.70
CA SER A 147 -16.92 2.56 -1.41
C SER A 147 -16.99 3.57 -0.26
N ILE A 148 -16.20 4.65 -0.32
CA ILE A 148 -16.30 5.77 0.61
C ILE A 148 -17.67 6.45 0.48
N ALA A 149 -18.10 6.79 -0.73
CA ALA A 149 -19.38 7.47 -0.97
C ALA A 149 -20.58 6.68 -0.42
N ALA A 150 -20.51 5.35 -0.43
CA ALA A 150 -21.55 4.51 0.15
C ALA A 150 -21.70 4.64 1.68
N GLN A 151 -20.70 5.19 2.37
CA GLN A 151 -20.75 5.44 3.82
C GLN A 151 -21.39 6.79 4.17
N PHE A 152 -21.58 7.67 3.19
CA PHE A 152 -22.06 9.05 3.37
C PHE A 152 -23.20 9.34 2.40
N ALA A 153 -24.40 8.84 2.73
CA ALA A 153 -25.59 8.89 1.84
C ALA A 153 -25.97 10.33 1.42
N ASP A 154 -25.74 11.30 2.30
CA ASP A 154 -26.09 12.71 2.08
C ASP A 154 -24.99 13.52 1.37
N ARG A 155 -23.87 12.89 1.00
CA ARG A 155 -22.72 13.55 0.38
C ARG A 155 -22.48 13.06 -1.05
N SER A 156 -22.67 13.94 -2.01
CA SER A 156 -22.39 13.65 -3.42
C SER A 156 -20.94 13.96 -3.83
N GLY A 157 -20.43 13.29 -4.87
CA GLY A 157 -19.15 13.62 -5.48
C GLY A 157 -17.91 13.03 -4.79
N LEU A 158 -18.04 12.34 -3.65
CA LEU A 158 -16.91 11.72 -2.93
C LEU A 158 -16.18 10.69 -3.78
N ASP A 159 -16.88 9.98 -4.66
CA ASP A 159 -16.29 8.99 -5.56
C ASP A 159 -15.30 9.60 -6.56
N LEU A 160 -15.50 10.85 -6.96
CA LEU A 160 -14.64 11.60 -7.87
C LEU A 160 -13.59 12.45 -7.12
N ALA A 161 -13.89 12.82 -5.87
CA ALA A 161 -12.99 13.60 -5.02
C ALA A 161 -11.81 12.75 -4.54
N PHE A 162 -12.07 11.52 -4.07
CA PHE A 162 -11.05 10.64 -3.50
C PHE A 162 -9.82 10.44 -4.42
N PRO A 163 -9.93 10.10 -5.73
CA PRO A 163 -8.75 9.92 -6.58
C PRO A 163 -7.86 11.15 -6.72
N LYS A 164 -8.42 12.34 -6.50
CA LYS A 164 -7.69 13.61 -6.58
C LYS A 164 -7.02 13.96 -5.25
N LEU A 165 -7.78 13.85 -4.15
CA LEU A 165 -7.38 14.32 -2.82
C LEU A 165 -6.46 13.33 -2.09
N ALA A 166 -6.59 12.03 -2.37
CA ALA A 166 -5.79 10.96 -1.77
C ALA A 166 -4.48 10.65 -2.53
N ARG A 167 -4.14 11.44 -3.55
CA ARG A 167 -2.92 11.20 -4.34
C ARG A 167 -1.68 11.30 -3.46
N ARG A 168 -0.85 10.23 -3.47
CA ARG A 168 0.36 10.06 -2.64
C ARG A 168 0.10 10.02 -1.12
N LEU A 169 -1.12 9.63 -0.74
CA LEU A 169 -1.55 9.45 0.65
C LEU A 169 -2.32 8.15 0.86
N ARG A 170 -2.57 7.37 -0.24
CA ARG A 170 -3.33 6.13 -0.14
C ARG A 170 -2.46 4.93 0.26
N GLY A 171 -1.28 5.15 0.78
CA GLY A 171 -0.38 4.09 1.19
C GLY A 171 0.36 3.43 0.03
N LEU A 172 0.76 2.19 0.27
CA LEU A 172 1.62 1.41 -0.58
C LEU A 172 0.93 0.14 -1.05
N VAL A 173 1.43 -0.41 -2.15
CA VAL A 173 1.18 -1.81 -2.52
C VAL A 173 2.47 -2.61 -2.39
N GLY A 174 2.32 -3.89 -2.13
CA GLY A 174 3.45 -4.79 -2.00
C GLY A 174 3.05 -6.24 -2.17
N TYR A 175 4.03 -7.10 -2.06
CA TYR A 175 3.87 -8.54 -2.16
C TYR A 175 4.70 -9.25 -1.09
N VAL A 176 4.34 -10.49 -0.80
CA VAL A 176 5.00 -11.28 0.23
C VAL A 176 6.34 -11.81 -0.29
N GLU A 177 7.44 -11.37 0.32
CA GLU A 177 8.79 -11.90 0.07
C GLU A 177 9.07 -13.13 0.94
N LYS A 178 8.55 -13.13 2.18
CA LYS A 178 8.67 -14.25 3.12
C LYS A 178 7.35 -14.47 3.85
N PRO A 179 6.78 -15.68 3.82
CA PRO A 179 5.56 -16.01 4.53
C PRO A 179 5.68 -15.84 6.05
N GLY A 180 4.54 -15.66 6.72
CA GLY A 180 4.42 -15.56 8.17
C GLY A 180 3.10 -14.96 8.57
N THR A 181 2.90 -14.77 9.87
CA THR A 181 1.70 -14.17 10.45
C THR A 181 2.01 -12.76 10.91
N ILE A 182 1.10 -11.83 10.66
CA ILE A 182 1.16 -10.46 11.17
C ILE A 182 0.06 -10.28 12.21
N LEU A 183 0.43 -9.69 13.35
CA LEU A 183 -0.49 -9.41 14.46
C LEU A 183 -0.63 -7.91 14.71
N PRO A 184 -1.83 -7.42 15.09
CA PRO A 184 -1.97 -6.07 15.61
C PRO A 184 -1.06 -5.85 16.81
N GLY A 185 -0.46 -4.67 16.91
CA GLY A 185 0.43 -4.29 18.00
C GLY A 185 1.89 -4.71 17.84
N GLU A 186 2.24 -5.57 16.88
CA GLU A 186 3.64 -5.96 16.69
C GLU A 186 4.47 -4.86 16.04
N GLU A 187 5.78 -4.95 16.28
CA GLU A 187 6.77 -4.07 15.64
C GLU A 187 6.97 -4.46 14.17
N VAL A 188 7.16 -3.44 13.34
CA VAL A 188 7.59 -3.59 11.95
C VAL A 188 8.76 -2.67 11.66
N THR A 189 9.82 -3.21 11.06
CA THR A 189 10.99 -2.45 10.61
C THR A 189 10.98 -2.32 9.09
N ALA A 190 10.93 -1.08 8.59
CA ALA A 190 11.14 -0.78 7.18
C ALA A 190 12.64 -0.66 6.89
N HIS A 191 13.18 -1.57 6.09
CA HIS A 191 14.54 -1.50 5.57
C HIS A 191 14.53 -0.79 4.22
N ILE A 192 14.80 0.50 4.26
CA ILE A 192 14.79 1.38 3.09
C ILE A 192 16.14 1.26 2.38
N PRO A 193 16.17 0.90 1.08
CA PRO A 193 17.41 0.76 0.33
C PRO A 193 18.06 2.11 0.08
N GLU A 194 19.33 2.11 -0.26
CA GLU A 194 20.01 3.25 -0.84
C GLU A 194 19.25 3.74 -2.09
N GLN A 195 19.14 5.05 -2.24
CA GLN A 195 18.38 5.67 -3.30
C GLN A 195 19.23 6.68 -4.09
N TRP A 196 19.01 6.71 -5.38
CA TRP A 196 19.51 7.72 -6.28
C TRP A 196 18.49 7.99 -7.37
N ILE A 197 18.54 9.17 -7.97
CA ILE A 197 17.69 9.52 -9.09
C ILE A 197 18.49 9.31 -10.38
N TYR A 198 17.99 8.44 -11.26
CA TYR A 198 18.55 8.32 -12.60
C TYR A 198 18.34 9.64 -13.35
N GLN A 199 19.43 10.27 -13.78
CA GLN A 199 19.42 11.44 -14.61
C GLN A 199 20.11 11.05 -15.92
N PRO A 200 19.40 11.05 -17.07
CA PRO A 200 20.06 10.90 -18.35
C PRO A 200 20.97 12.13 -18.55
N GLU A 201 22.16 11.90 -19.11
CA GLU A 201 23.02 13.02 -19.53
C GLU A 201 22.24 13.90 -20.51
N SER A 202 22.23 15.19 -20.25
CA SER A 202 21.58 16.22 -21.07
C SER A 202 22.41 16.53 -22.30
#